data_c6df6db4941472bcce42fa100ed9ecaa
#
_entry.id   c6df6db4941472bcce42fa100ed9ecaa
#
_cell.length_a   1.000
_cell.length_b   1.000
_cell.length_c   1.000
_cell.angle_alpha   90.00
_cell.angle_beta   90.00
_cell.angle_gamma   90.00
#
_symmetry.space_group_name_H-M   'P 1'
#
loop_
_entity.id
_entity.type
_entity.pdbx_description
1 polymer ?
#
loop_
_entity_poly.entity_id
_entity_poly.type
_entity_poly.pdbx_seq_one_letter_code
_entity_poly.pdbx_strand_id
1 'polypeptide(L)'
;LEDAHTKMQIALDQLQGEKYSRMLIYLTLPEEGDETFAFLDEMHTIANKYYEDVQILIPGEATSQYDLYKTFKRDNTVVNVMSILAVMVVLLFTFMSAGMPVLLIAVIQGAIWVNFSFPAVQQKNVFFLSSMIVSSIQMGANIDYAIVSSGRFMELKDKMSKKDAIIETMNFAFPTIVTSGTMLALAGIFIGRMSSDGAVCGIGQCLGRGTIISIFIVMFILPQILLVGEKIIDKTSFAVSMP
;
A
#
# COMPACT_ATOMS: atom_id res chain seq x y z
N LEU A 1 30.87 27.46 -40.83
CA LEU A 1 31.96 27.06 -39.94
C LEU A 1 31.90 27.82 -38.63
N GLU A 2 31.65 29.12 -38.62
CA GLU A 2 31.54 29.97 -37.42
C GLU A 2 30.35 29.57 -36.51
N ASP A 3 29.21 29.25 -37.11
CA ASP A 3 28.02 28.83 -36.40
C ASP A 3 28.19 27.42 -35.73
N ALA A 4 28.96 26.54 -36.36
CA ALA A 4 29.29 25.23 -35.79
C ALA A 4 30.27 25.34 -34.61
N HIS A 5 31.25 26.27 -34.71
CA HIS A 5 32.20 26.54 -33.63
C HIS A 5 31.49 27.14 -32.40
N THR A 6 30.58 28.08 -32.61
CA THR A 6 29.81 28.73 -31.56
C THR A 6 28.90 27.73 -30.85
N LYS A 7 28.21 26.86 -31.59
CA LYS A 7 27.39 25.78 -31.00
C LYS A 7 28.19 24.76 -30.21
N MET A 8 29.40 24.44 -30.73
CA MET A 8 30.30 23.51 -30.03
C MET A 8 30.86 24.13 -28.76
N GLN A 9 31.17 25.42 -28.76
CA GLN A 9 31.64 26.15 -27.58
C GLN A 9 30.55 26.26 -26.50
N ILE A 10 29.32 26.59 -26.89
CA ILE A 10 28.17 26.60 -26.00
C ILE A 10 27.92 25.20 -25.37
N ALA A 11 28.07 24.14 -26.16
CA ALA A 11 27.94 22.78 -25.68
C ALA A 11 29.05 22.39 -24.68
N LEU A 12 30.29 22.79 -24.96
CA LEU A 12 31.43 22.59 -24.06
C LEU A 12 31.25 23.34 -22.75
N ASP A 13 30.84 24.62 -22.81
CA ASP A 13 30.58 25.43 -21.61
C ASP A 13 29.42 24.88 -20.75
N GLN A 14 28.48 24.20 -21.40
CA GLN A 14 27.40 23.49 -20.67
C GLN A 14 27.83 22.19 -20.01
N LEU A 15 28.84 21.52 -20.55
CA LEU A 15 29.31 20.21 -20.10
C LEU A 15 30.54 20.29 -19.18
N GLN A 16 31.32 21.36 -19.28
CA GLN A 16 32.55 21.57 -18.53
C GLN A 16 32.48 22.87 -17.71
N GLY A 17 32.43 22.79 -16.42
CA GLY A 17 32.57 23.92 -15.50
C GLY A 17 33.94 23.95 -14.84
N GLU A 18 34.24 24.99 -14.04
CA GLU A 18 35.53 25.14 -13.35
C GLU A 18 35.80 24.00 -12.33
N LYS A 19 34.78 23.44 -11.72
CA LYS A 19 34.90 22.42 -10.66
C LYS A 19 34.26 21.08 -11.01
N TYR A 20 33.37 21.07 -11.99
CA TYR A 20 32.60 19.87 -12.36
C TYR A 20 32.52 19.73 -13.86
N SER A 21 32.64 18.52 -14.34
CA SER A 21 32.26 18.14 -15.70
C SER A 21 31.01 17.24 -15.62
N ARG A 22 30.12 17.34 -16.60
CA ARG A 22 28.92 16.51 -16.68
C ARG A 22 28.85 15.75 -17.99
N MET A 23 28.34 14.53 -17.90
CA MET A 23 27.99 13.70 -19.04
C MET A 23 26.48 13.50 -19.04
N LEU A 24 25.84 13.65 -20.19
CA LEU A 24 24.41 13.37 -20.35
C LEU A 24 24.26 11.99 -20.96
N ILE A 25 23.55 11.11 -20.24
CA ILE A 25 23.23 9.76 -20.68
C ILE A 25 21.72 9.69 -20.91
N TYR A 26 21.31 9.46 -22.14
CA TYR A 26 19.92 9.29 -22.51
C TYR A 26 19.59 7.79 -22.54
N LEU A 27 18.61 7.40 -21.76
CA LEU A 27 18.13 6.01 -21.71
C LEU A 27 16.85 5.88 -22.55
N THR A 28 16.73 4.77 -23.26
CA THR A 28 15.51 4.36 -23.96
C THR A 28 14.65 3.42 -23.09
N LEU A 29 15.13 3.13 -21.88
CA LEU A 29 14.43 2.32 -20.90
C LEU A 29 13.33 3.15 -20.20
N PRO A 30 12.28 2.49 -19.66
CA PRO A 30 11.28 3.20 -18.86
C PRO A 30 11.93 3.79 -17.60
N GLU A 31 11.34 4.86 -17.05
CA GLU A 31 11.86 5.54 -15.86
C GLU A 31 11.91 4.64 -14.62
N GLU A 32 11.04 3.63 -14.57
CA GLU A 32 10.97 2.62 -13.51
C GLU A 32 10.97 1.21 -14.09
N GLY A 33 11.67 0.29 -13.43
CA GLY A 33 11.67 -1.13 -13.77
C GLY A 33 12.97 -1.81 -13.41
N ASP A 34 12.95 -3.14 -13.33
CA ASP A 34 14.10 -3.96 -12.95
C ASP A 34 15.28 -3.77 -13.91
N GLU A 35 15.02 -3.58 -15.21
CA GLU A 35 16.06 -3.36 -16.23
C GLU A 35 16.75 -2.00 -16.02
N THR A 36 15.99 -0.94 -15.76
CA THR A 36 16.53 0.38 -15.50
C THR A 36 17.33 0.42 -14.21
N PHE A 37 16.82 -0.23 -13.16
CA PHE A 37 17.50 -0.29 -11.87
C PHE A 37 18.78 -1.13 -11.92
N ALA A 38 18.79 -2.24 -12.67
CA ALA A 38 20.00 -3.03 -12.91
C ALA A 38 21.05 -2.23 -13.69
N PHE A 39 20.64 -1.48 -14.71
CA PHE A 39 21.54 -0.59 -15.44
C PHE A 39 22.15 0.50 -14.55
N LEU A 40 21.35 1.10 -13.66
CA LEU A 40 21.83 2.12 -12.72
C LEU A 40 22.81 1.53 -11.69
N ASP A 41 22.57 0.31 -11.19
CA ASP A 41 23.50 -0.40 -10.31
C ASP A 41 24.85 -0.65 -11.00
N GLU A 42 24.82 -1.09 -12.27
CA GLU A 42 26.01 -1.30 -13.06
C GLU A 42 26.75 0.01 -13.33
N MET A 43 26.02 1.07 -13.67
CA MET A 43 26.58 2.40 -13.91
C MET A 43 27.27 2.95 -12.65
N HIS A 44 26.65 2.84 -11.48
CA HIS A 44 27.26 3.21 -10.19
C HIS A 44 28.52 2.40 -9.92
N THR A 45 28.49 1.10 -10.20
CA THR A 45 29.62 0.20 -9.99
C THR A 45 30.79 0.57 -10.90
N ILE A 46 30.53 0.84 -12.18
CA ILE A 46 31.54 1.26 -13.16
C ILE A 46 32.10 2.64 -12.77
N ALA A 47 31.24 3.59 -12.45
CA ALA A 47 31.64 4.92 -12.07
C ALA A 47 32.58 4.90 -10.84
N ASN A 48 32.21 4.19 -9.78
CA ASN A 48 33.03 4.05 -8.58
C ASN A 48 34.37 3.33 -8.84
N LYS A 49 34.42 2.43 -9.82
CA LYS A 49 35.66 1.72 -10.19
C LYS A 49 36.68 2.63 -10.87
N TYR A 50 36.22 3.55 -11.71
CA TYR A 50 37.13 4.41 -12.50
C TYR A 50 37.40 5.77 -11.87
N TYR A 51 36.61 6.18 -10.89
CA TYR A 51 36.71 7.49 -10.23
C TYR A 51 36.74 7.30 -8.69
N GLU A 52 37.80 6.62 -8.20
CA GLU A 52 37.94 6.29 -6.75
C GLU A 52 38.09 7.52 -5.87
N ASP A 53 38.73 8.60 -6.36
CA ASP A 53 39.05 9.79 -5.58
C ASP A 53 38.17 11.02 -5.91
N VAL A 54 37.11 10.86 -6.67
CA VAL A 54 36.25 11.97 -7.13
C VAL A 54 34.83 11.77 -6.68
N GLN A 55 34.19 12.81 -6.19
CA GLN A 55 32.76 12.77 -5.87
C GLN A 55 31.94 12.69 -7.15
N ILE A 56 31.29 11.55 -7.37
CA ILE A 56 30.40 11.33 -8.50
C ILE A 56 28.98 11.61 -8.04
N LEU A 57 28.30 12.47 -8.80
CA LEU A 57 26.88 12.75 -8.63
C LEU A 57 26.17 12.27 -9.91
N ILE A 58 25.19 11.41 -9.77
CA ILE A 58 24.41 10.88 -10.88
C ILE A 58 22.95 11.37 -10.71
N PRO A 59 22.67 12.64 -10.99
CA PRO A 59 21.33 13.18 -10.92
C PRO A 59 20.53 12.78 -12.16
N GLY A 60 19.27 12.42 -11.96
CA GLY A 60 18.36 12.04 -13.04
C GLY A 60 17.02 11.58 -12.47
N GLU A 61 16.00 11.56 -13.32
CA GLU A 61 14.66 11.14 -12.91
C GLU A 61 14.67 9.65 -12.55
N ALA A 62 15.24 8.82 -13.42
CA ALA A 62 15.41 7.39 -13.15
C ALA A 62 16.30 7.11 -11.92
N THR A 63 17.33 7.93 -11.67
CA THR A 63 18.18 7.79 -10.48
C THR A 63 17.43 8.15 -9.21
N SER A 64 16.60 9.20 -9.24
CA SER A 64 15.76 9.56 -8.10
C SER A 64 14.77 8.44 -7.77
N GLN A 65 14.19 7.82 -8.77
CA GLN A 65 13.29 6.66 -8.57
C GLN A 65 14.04 5.45 -8.01
N TYR A 66 15.25 5.21 -8.47
CA TYR A 66 16.10 4.13 -7.98
C TYR A 66 16.50 4.32 -6.50
N ASP A 67 16.92 5.52 -6.11
CA ASP A 67 17.29 5.84 -4.73
C ASP A 67 16.09 5.71 -3.79
N LEU A 68 14.92 6.19 -4.24
CA LEU A 68 13.66 5.99 -3.55
C LEU A 68 13.34 4.50 -3.41
N TYR A 69 13.47 3.70 -4.46
CA TYR A 69 13.20 2.26 -4.44
C TYR A 69 14.10 1.52 -3.45
N LYS A 70 15.40 1.82 -3.41
CA LYS A 70 16.34 1.20 -2.44
C LYS A 70 15.96 1.48 -0.99
N THR A 71 15.62 2.72 -0.68
CA THR A 71 15.20 3.12 0.67
C THR A 71 13.82 2.54 1.00
N PHE A 72 12.93 2.55 0.03
CA PHE A 72 11.54 2.17 0.17
C PHE A 72 11.31 0.71 0.60
N LYS A 73 12.09 -0.24 0.09
CA LYS A 73 11.90 -1.67 0.42
C LYS A 73 11.98 -1.92 1.93
N ARG A 74 12.87 -1.22 2.62
CA ARG A 74 13.00 -1.27 4.08
C ARG A 74 11.84 -0.53 4.75
N ASP A 75 11.54 0.67 4.29
CA ASP A 75 10.51 1.53 4.89
C ASP A 75 9.13 0.94 4.74
N ASN A 76 8.80 0.34 3.59
CA ASN A 76 7.53 -0.36 3.38
C ASN A 76 7.31 -1.50 4.39
N THR A 77 8.35 -2.30 4.67
CA THR A 77 8.27 -3.35 5.68
C THR A 77 8.03 -2.77 7.07
N VAL A 78 8.77 -1.72 7.43
CA VAL A 78 8.62 -1.05 8.74
C VAL A 78 7.23 -0.45 8.89
N VAL A 79 6.74 0.28 7.88
CA VAL A 79 5.40 0.90 7.90
C VAL A 79 4.30 -0.15 8.00
N ASN A 80 4.38 -1.24 7.23
CA ASN A 80 3.38 -2.31 7.30
C ASN A 80 3.37 -3.00 8.67
N VAL A 81 4.53 -3.33 9.23
CA VAL A 81 4.62 -3.95 10.56
C VAL A 81 4.10 -3.00 11.64
N MET A 82 4.48 -1.73 11.60
CA MET A 82 4.01 -0.71 12.55
C MET A 82 2.50 -0.49 12.45
N SER A 83 1.96 -0.48 11.24
CA SER A 83 0.50 -0.37 11.02
C SER A 83 -0.25 -1.56 11.60
N ILE A 84 0.23 -2.78 11.35
CA ILE A 84 -0.36 -4.01 11.91
C ILE A 84 -0.29 -3.97 13.45
N LEU A 85 0.84 -3.57 14.04
CA LEU A 85 0.99 -3.47 15.50
C LEU A 85 0.05 -2.41 16.09
N ALA A 86 -0.03 -1.24 15.48
CA ALA A 86 -0.93 -0.17 15.93
C ALA A 86 -2.40 -0.64 15.91
N VAL A 87 -2.81 -1.27 14.81
CA VAL A 87 -4.15 -1.85 14.67
C VAL A 87 -4.39 -2.96 15.70
N MET A 88 -3.41 -3.84 15.91
CA MET A 88 -3.47 -4.89 16.93
C MET A 88 -3.73 -4.30 18.32
N VAL A 89 -2.99 -3.26 18.70
CA VAL A 89 -3.14 -2.60 20.00
C VAL A 89 -4.55 -2.00 20.15
N VAL A 90 -5.03 -1.26 19.14
CA VAL A 90 -6.39 -0.68 19.16
C VAL A 90 -7.45 -1.75 19.32
N LEU A 91 -7.36 -2.84 18.55
CA LEU A 91 -8.34 -3.94 18.62
C LEU A 91 -8.28 -4.71 19.94
N LEU A 92 -7.09 -4.89 20.53
CA LEU A 92 -6.94 -5.50 21.85
C LEU A 92 -7.69 -4.71 22.91
N PHE A 93 -7.57 -3.39 22.91
CA PHE A 93 -8.29 -2.53 23.84
C PHE A 93 -9.79 -2.49 23.55
N THR A 94 -10.20 -2.55 22.29
CA THR A 94 -11.60 -2.48 21.89
C THR A 94 -12.36 -3.76 22.28
N PHE A 95 -11.78 -4.92 22.02
CA PHE A 95 -12.47 -6.21 22.19
C PHE A 95 -12.12 -6.96 23.46
N MET A 96 -11.11 -6.52 24.22
CA MET A 96 -10.61 -7.20 25.41
C MET A 96 -10.38 -8.71 25.19
N SER A 97 -9.93 -9.06 24.00
CA SER A 97 -9.66 -10.43 23.56
C SER A 97 -8.44 -10.44 22.66
N ALA A 98 -7.56 -11.44 22.80
CA ALA A 98 -6.39 -11.57 21.92
C ALA A 98 -6.72 -12.26 20.59
N GLY A 99 -7.71 -13.14 20.56
CA GLY A 99 -8.09 -13.89 19.36
C GLY A 99 -8.81 -13.04 18.31
N MET A 100 -9.64 -12.10 18.76
CA MET A 100 -10.40 -11.24 17.86
C MET A 100 -9.49 -10.38 16.94
N PRO A 101 -8.52 -9.63 17.47
CA PRO A 101 -7.60 -8.85 16.64
C PRO A 101 -6.86 -9.67 15.58
N VAL A 102 -6.40 -10.85 15.95
CA VAL A 102 -5.67 -11.74 15.03
C VAL A 102 -6.55 -12.15 13.85
N LEU A 103 -7.79 -12.52 14.10
CA LEU A 103 -8.75 -12.89 13.05
C LEU A 103 -9.10 -11.71 12.15
N LEU A 104 -9.35 -10.54 12.74
CA LEU A 104 -9.70 -9.34 11.97
C LEU A 104 -8.53 -8.87 11.09
N ILE A 105 -7.31 -8.84 11.64
CA ILE A 105 -6.12 -8.47 10.87
C ILE A 105 -5.87 -9.47 9.74
N ALA A 106 -6.07 -10.77 9.97
CA ALA A 106 -5.93 -11.77 8.91
C ALA A 106 -6.90 -11.53 7.75
N VAL A 107 -8.15 -11.16 8.03
CA VAL A 107 -9.17 -10.81 7.02
C VAL A 107 -8.77 -9.55 6.25
N ILE A 108 -8.37 -8.50 6.96
CA ILE A 108 -7.98 -7.22 6.37
C ILE A 108 -6.72 -7.40 5.50
N GLN A 109 -5.71 -8.09 6.02
CA GLN A 109 -4.49 -8.37 5.29
C GLN A 109 -4.75 -9.23 4.05
N GLY A 110 -5.64 -10.20 4.16
CA GLY A 110 -6.11 -11.00 3.03
C GLY A 110 -6.74 -10.15 1.93
N ALA A 111 -7.57 -9.17 2.29
CA ALA A 111 -8.16 -8.22 1.33
C ALA A 111 -7.10 -7.39 0.60
N ILE A 112 -6.08 -6.92 1.33
CA ILE A 112 -4.95 -6.16 0.78
C ILE A 112 -4.15 -7.04 -0.21
N TRP A 113 -3.83 -8.27 0.16
CA TRP A 113 -3.10 -9.20 -0.71
C TRP A 113 -3.87 -9.54 -1.99
N VAL A 114 -5.18 -9.77 -1.88
CA VAL A 114 -6.03 -9.98 -3.07
C VAL A 114 -5.99 -8.75 -3.97
N ASN A 115 -6.08 -7.53 -3.42
CA ASN A 115 -5.98 -6.31 -4.23
C ASN A 115 -4.65 -6.23 -4.99
N PHE A 116 -3.52 -6.48 -4.34
CA PHE A 116 -2.19 -6.39 -4.97
C PHE A 116 -1.84 -7.59 -5.85
N SER A 117 -2.61 -8.68 -5.82
CA SER A 117 -2.45 -9.77 -6.78
C SER A 117 -2.89 -9.39 -8.20
N PHE A 118 -3.84 -8.46 -8.36
CA PHE A 118 -4.35 -8.05 -9.67
C PHE A 118 -3.31 -7.42 -10.60
N PRO A 119 -2.51 -6.42 -10.17
CA PRO A 119 -1.43 -5.89 -10.99
C PRO A 119 -0.40 -6.94 -11.38
N ALA A 120 -0.03 -7.83 -10.46
CA ALA A 120 0.89 -8.92 -10.72
C ALA A 120 0.39 -9.87 -11.81
N VAL A 121 -0.91 -10.25 -11.77
CA VAL A 121 -1.54 -11.08 -12.81
C VAL A 121 -1.63 -10.34 -14.15
N GLN A 122 -1.85 -9.03 -14.15
CA GLN A 122 -1.94 -8.20 -15.35
C GLN A 122 -0.55 -7.81 -15.90
N GLN A 123 0.54 -8.19 -15.25
CA GLN A 123 1.92 -7.79 -15.57
C GLN A 123 2.07 -6.27 -15.72
N LYS A 124 1.33 -5.52 -14.91
CA LYS A 124 1.42 -4.06 -14.87
C LYS A 124 2.29 -3.64 -13.71
N ASN A 125 3.28 -2.83 -14.01
CA ASN A 125 4.08 -2.19 -12.97
C ASN A 125 3.18 -1.22 -12.19
N VAL A 126 3.20 -1.35 -10.89
CA VAL A 126 2.55 -0.40 -9.98
C VAL A 126 3.65 0.43 -9.35
N PHE A 127 3.51 1.74 -9.44
CA PHE A 127 4.42 2.66 -8.76
C PHE A 127 4.56 2.22 -7.29
N PHE A 128 5.78 1.98 -6.87
CA PHE A 128 6.05 1.36 -5.56
C PHE A 128 5.47 2.14 -4.37
N LEU A 129 5.49 3.48 -4.44
CA LEU A 129 4.87 4.35 -3.44
C LEU A 129 3.35 4.12 -3.34
N SER A 130 2.69 3.79 -4.46
CA SER A 130 1.26 3.50 -4.49
C SER A 130 0.91 2.30 -3.64
N SER A 131 1.75 1.27 -3.61
CA SER A 131 1.50 0.06 -2.81
C SER A 131 1.51 0.36 -1.31
N MET A 132 2.46 1.15 -0.83
CA MET A 132 2.56 1.55 0.58
C MET A 132 1.39 2.44 1.00
N ILE A 133 1.10 3.47 0.22
CA ILE A 133 0.01 4.41 0.50
C ILE A 133 -1.33 3.68 0.54
N VAL A 134 -1.60 2.87 -0.49
CA VAL A 134 -2.88 2.15 -0.60
C VAL A 134 -3.01 1.08 0.47
N SER A 135 -1.95 0.32 0.81
CA SER A 135 -2.02 -0.67 1.89
C SER A 135 -2.30 -0.02 3.25
N SER A 136 -1.70 1.13 3.53
CA SER A 136 -1.94 1.88 4.77
C SER A 136 -3.37 2.43 4.85
N ILE A 137 -3.87 3.01 3.76
CA ILE A 137 -5.26 3.52 3.68
C ILE A 137 -6.25 2.35 3.82
N GLN A 138 -6.03 1.24 3.10
CA GLN A 138 -6.91 0.07 3.19
C GLN A 138 -6.88 -0.55 4.59
N MET A 139 -5.74 -0.63 5.26
CA MET A 139 -5.66 -1.10 6.63
C MET A 139 -6.54 -0.25 7.53
N GLY A 140 -6.44 1.07 7.46
CA GLY A 140 -7.23 2.01 8.26
C GLY A 140 -8.73 1.95 7.95
N ALA A 141 -9.11 1.98 6.67
CA ALA A 141 -10.52 1.96 6.28
C ALA A 141 -11.22 0.62 6.58
N ASN A 142 -10.53 -0.49 6.37
CA ASN A 142 -11.11 -1.82 6.57
C ASN A 142 -11.30 -2.16 8.04
N ILE A 143 -10.47 -1.60 8.94
CA ILE A 143 -10.61 -1.86 10.37
C ILE A 143 -11.92 -1.32 10.91
N ASP A 144 -12.38 -0.15 10.43
CA ASP A 144 -13.65 0.43 10.86
C ASP A 144 -14.82 -0.48 10.50
N TYR A 145 -14.80 -1.08 9.31
CA TYR A 145 -15.81 -2.05 8.89
C TYR A 145 -15.78 -3.32 9.75
N ALA A 146 -14.58 -3.77 10.06
CA ALA A 146 -14.38 -4.96 10.89
C ALA A 146 -14.83 -4.72 12.35
N ILE A 147 -14.53 -3.55 12.94
CA ILE A 147 -14.95 -3.17 14.29
C ILE A 147 -16.47 -3.10 14.40
N VAL A 148 -17.14 -2.42 13.46
CA VAL A 148 -18.61 -2.29 13.48
C VAL A 148 -19.29 -3.66 13.41
N SER A 149 -18.84 -4.51 12.47
CA SER A 149 -19.42 -5.86 12.32
C SER A 149 -19.12 -6.74 13.52
N SER A 150 -17.87 -6.78 13.98
CA SER A 150 -17.47 -7.67 15.07
C SER A 150 -18.02 -7.22 16.42
N GLY A 151 -18.07 -5.91 16.67
CA GLY A 151 -18.66 -5.34 17.89
C GLY A 151 -20.13 -5.73 18.01
N ARG A 152 -20.90 -5.57 16.92
CA ARG A 152 -22.31 -5.95 16.91
C ARG A 152 -22.52 -7.46 17.08
N PHE A 153 -21.68 -8.28 16.45
CA PHE A 153 -21.72 -9.72 16.64
C PHE A 153 -21.48 -10.11 18.10
N MET A 154 -20.47 -9.50 18.75
CA MET A 154 -20.17 -9.77 20.16
C MET A 154 -21.31 -9.38 21.10
N GLU A 155 -22.06 -8.34 20.80
CA GLU A 155 -23.26 -7.96 21.58
C GLU A 155 -24.41 -8.94 21.45
N LEU A 156 -24.56 -9.59 20.30
CA LEU A 156 -25.72 -10.41 19.95
C LEU A 156 -25.50 -11.91 20.15
N LYS A 157 -24.26 -12.39 20.09
CA LYS A 157 -23.93 -13.83 20.13
C LYS A 157 -24.45 -14.56 21.37
N ASP A 158 -24.56 -13.87 22.52
CA ASP A 158 -25.02 -14.42 23.77
C ASP A 158 -26.53 -14.22 23.99
N LYS A 159 -27.20 -13.43 23.13
CA LYS A 159 -28.62 -13.09 23.25
C LYS A 159 -29.53 -13.88 22.33
N MET A 160 -28.99 -14.44 21.26
CA MET A 160 -29.76 -15.16 20.24
C MET A 160 -28.94 -16.28 19.60
N SER A 161 -29.55 -17.04 18.67
CA SER A 161 -28.80 -18.06 17.95
C SER A 161 -27.68 -17.47 17.15
N LYS A 162 -26.55 -18.17 16.99
CA LYS A 162 -25.38 -17.67 16.24
C LYS A 162 -25.72 -17.24 14.81
N LYS A 163 -26.62 -17.98 14.17
CA LYS A 163 -27.10 -17.67 12.82
C LYS A 163 -27.88 -16.36 12.80
N ASP A 164 -28.79 -16.18 13.75
CA ASP A 164 -29.58 -14.97 13.84
C ASP A 164 -28.72 -13.76 14.23
N ALA A 165 -27.75 -13.97 15.13
CA ALA A 165 -26.77 -12.94 15.51
C ALA A 165 -25.96 -12.42 14.29
N ILE A 166 -25.51 -13.32 13.42
CA ILE A 166 -24.80 -12.91 12.18
C ILE A 166 -25.74 -12.16 11.24
N ILE A 167 -26.95 -12.66 11.02
CA ILE A 167 -27.93 -11.99 10.13
C ILE A 167 -28.22 -10.59 10.64
N GLU A 168 -28.49 -10.43 11.92
CA GLU A 168 -28.77 -9.13 12.52
C GLU A 168 -27.56 -8.21 12.52
N THR A 169 -26.37 -8.76 12.74
CA THR A 169 -25.11 -8.02 12.60
C THR A 169 -24.93 -7.47 11.19
N MET A 170 -25.18 -8.29 10.18
CA MET A 170 -25.03 -7.87 8.78
C MET A 170 -26.09 -6.83 8.39
N ASN A 171 -27.34 -7.00 8.83
CA ASN A 171 -28.40 -6.02 8.62
C ASN A 171 -28.02 -4.65 9.20
N PHE A 172 -27.42 -4.64 10.38
CA PHE A 172 -26.96 -3.42 11.04
C PHE A 172 -25.73 -2.79 10.34
N ALA A 173 -24.74 -3.60 10.01
CA ALA A 173 -23.46 -3.13 9.46
C ALA A 173 -23.54 -2.77 7.97
N PHE A 174 -24.41 -3.43 7.21
CA PHE A 174 -24.53 -3.30 5.75
C PHE A 174 -24.68 -1.84 5.27
N PRO A 175 -25.62 -1.02 5.77
CA PRO A 175 -25.77 0.34 5.28
C PRO A 175 -24.50 1.17 5.46
N THR A 176 -23.86 1.06 6.62
CA THR A 176 -22.65 1.82 6.97
C THR A 176 -21.47 1.41 6.09
N ILE A 177 -21.22 0.10 5.96
CA ILE A 177 -20.11 -0.42 5.15
C ILE A 177 -20.28 -0.08 3.68
N VAL A 178 -21.48 -0.27 3.14
CA VAL A 178 -21.75 0.02 1.72
C VAL A 178 -21.66 1.51 1.44
N THR A 179 -22.21 2.36 2.30
CA THR A 179 -22.19 3.80 2.08
C THR A 179 -20.77 4.36 2.12
N SER A 180 -20.03 4.12 3.21
CA SER A 180 -18.66 4.62 3.34
C SER A 180 -17.70 3.97 2.35
N GLY A 181 -17.84 2.67 2.12
CA GLY A 181 -17.02 1.96 1.16
C GLY A 181 -17.29 2.41 -0.29
N THR A 182 -18.54 2.67 -0.66
CA THR A 182 -18.87 3.22 -1.98
C THR A 182 -18.28 4.61 -2.17
N MET A 183 -18.32 5.47 -1.15
CA MET A 183 -17.70 6.80 -1.21
C MET A 183 -16.19 6.69 -1.47
N LEU A 184 -15.50 5.82 -0.72
CA LEU A 184 -14.06 5.63 -0.88
C LEU A 184 -13.72 4.98 -2.22
N ALA A 185 -14.52 4.01 -2.67
CA ALA A 185 -14.33 3.36 -3.97
C ALA A 185 -14.51 4.35 -5.13
N LEU A 186 -15.56 5.17 -5.09
CA LEU A 186 -15.80 6.20 -6.10
C LEU A 186 -14.68 7.24 -6.11
N ALA A 187 -14.23 7.71 -4.93
CA ALA A 187 -13.10 8.63 -4.83
C ALA A 187 -11.85 8.03 -5.49
N GLY A 188 -11.52 6.77 -5.21
CA GLY A 188 -10.41 6.07 -5.84
C GLY A 188 -10.57 5.95 -7.36
N ILE A 189 -11.77 5.59 -7.84
CA ILE A 189 -12.06 5.49 -9.28
C ILE A 189 -11.92 6.84 -9.98
N PHE A 190 -12.43 7.92 -9.39
CA PHE A 190 -12.31 9.26 -9.97
C PHE A 190 -10.84 9.71 -10.02
N ILE A 191 -10.09 9.56 -8.93
CA ILE A 191 -8.65 9.86 -8.90
C ILE A 191 -7.93 9.05 -9.98
N GLY A 192 -8.21 7.74 -10.08
CA GLY A 192 -7.57 6.84 -11.03
C GLY A 192 -7.93 7.08 -12.51
N ARG A 193 -8.96 7.88 -12.80
CA ARG A 193 -9.38 8.21 -14.18
C ARG A 193 -9.15 9.66 -14.57
N MET A 194 -9.16 10.57 -13.62
CA MET A 194 -9.10 12.02 -13.88
C MET A 194 -7.70 12.58 -13.68
N SER A 195 -6.82 11.87 -12.98
CA SER A 195 -5.45 12.33 -12.78
C SER A 195 -4.65 12.24 -14.07
N SER A 196 -3.84 13.27 -14.34
CA SER A 196 -2.87 13.28 -15.44
C SER A 196 -1.53 12.66 -15.04
N ASP A 197 -1.26 12.54 -13.75
CA ASP A 197 -0.06 11.94 -13.20
C ASP A 197 -0.23 10.42 -13.07
N GLY A 198 0.73 9.67 -13.60
CA GLY A 198 0.67 8.20 -13.64
C GLY A 198 0.72 7.54 -12.27
N ALA A 199 1.50 8.10 -11.32
CA ALA A 199 1.60 7.59 -9.97
C ALA A 199 0.30 7.80 -9.19
N VAL A 200 -0.29 9.00 -9.29
CA VAL A 200 -1.58 9.33 -8.67
C VAL A 200 -2.71 8.50 -9.27
N CYS A 201 -2.69 8.29 -10.59
CA CYS A 201 -3.62 7.40 -11.28
C CYS A 201 -3.54 5.97 -10.75
N GLY A 202 -2.32 5.44 -10.56
CA GLY A 202 -2.05 4.13 -9.98
C GLY A 202 -2.60 3.99 -8.54
N ILE A 203 -2.38 4.99 -7.69
CA ILE A 203 -2.94 5.04 -6.33
C ILE A 203 -4.47 4.98 -6.39
N GLY A 204 -5.10 5.81 -7.22
CA GLY A 204 -6.56 5.85 -7.35
C GLY A 204 -7.15 4.52 -7.81
N GLN A 205 -6.58 3.90 -8.84
CA GLN A 205 -7.04 2.61 -9.36
C GLN A 205 -6.90 1.49 -8.32
N CYS A 206 -5.77 1.41 -7.62
CA CYS A 206 -5.53 0.42 -6.57
C CYS A 206 -6.46 0.65 -5.37
N LEU A 207 -6.69 1.91 -4.97
CA LEU A 207 -7.57 2.25 -3.86
C LEU A 207 -9.03 1.91 -4.19
N GLY A 208 -9.53 2.34 -5.35
CA GLY A 208 -10.92 2.08 -5.76
C GLY A 208 -11.23 0.59 -5.85
N ARG A 209 -10.38 -0.18 -6.55
CA ARG A 209 -10.51 -1.64 -6.66
C ARG A 209 -10.37 -2.31 -5.28
N GLY A 210 -9.36 -1.92 -4.52
CA GLY A 210 -9.09 -2.50 -3.21
C GLY A 210 -10.23 -2.30 -2.22
N THR A 211 -10.88 -1.14 -2.24
CA THR A 211 -12.06 -0.88 -1.42
C THR A 211 -13.24 -1.77 -1.80
N ILE A 212 -13.50 -1.98 -3.08
CA ILE A 212 -14.56 -2.89 -3.54
C ILE A 212 -14.28 -4.32 -3.05
N ILE A 213 -13.05 -4.80 -3.23
CA ILE A 213 -12.64 -6.13 -2.74
C ILE A 213 -12.83 -6.23 -1.23
N SER A 214 -12.45 -5.20 -0.48
CA SER A 214 -12.60 -5.18 0.98
C SER A 214 -14.05 -5.24 1.43
N ILE A 215 -14.95 -4.50 0.78
CA ILE A 215 -16.40 -4.56 1.05
C ILE A 215 -16.88 -6.01 0.89
N PHE A 216 -16.53 -6.67 -0.23
CA PHE A 216 -16.92 -8.06 -0.44
C PHE A 216 -16.36 -9.01 0.62
N ILE A 217 -15.09 -8.89 0.98
CA ILE A 217 -14.46 -9.74 1.98
C ILE A 217 -15.08 -9.52 3.37
N VAL A 218 -15.30 -8.28 3.75
CA VAL A 218 -15.92 -7.97 5.05
C VAL A 218 -17.39 -8.41 5.10
N MET A 219 -18.12 -8.30 4.01
CA MET A 219 -19.53 -8.69 3.98
C MET A 219 -19.74 -10.20 3.93
N PHE A 220 -18.87 -10.96 3.26
CA PHE A 220 -19.10 -12.38 3.00
C PHE A 220 -18.14 -13.31 3.77
N ILE A 221 -16.88 -12.92 3.93
CA ILE A 221 -15.85 -13.77 4.55
C ILE A 221 -15.76 -13.51 6.05
N LEU A 222 -15.80 -12.25 6.48
CA LEU A 222 -15.69 -11.92 7.90
C LEU A 222 -16.77 -12.60 8.76
N PRO A 223 -18.07 -12.62 8.39
CA PRO A 223 -19.09 -13.31 9.17
C PRO A 223 -18.78 -14.79 9.36
N GLN A 224 -18.26 -15.46 8.33
CA GLN A 224 -17.88 -16.87 8.42
C GLN A 224 -16.70 -17.10 9.36
N ILE A 225 -15.73 -16.21 9.31
CA ILE A 225 -14.56 -16.25 10.19
C ILE A 225 -14.95 -15.98 11.64
N LEU A 226 -15.90 -15.08 11.91
CA LEU A 226 -16.42 -14.85 13.26
C LEU A 226 -17.13 -16.07 13.80
N LEU A 227 -17.93 -16.78 13.01
CA LEU A 227 -18.60 -18.01 13.42
C LEU A 227 -17.62 -19.14 13.74
N VAL A 228 -16.62 -19.34 12.88
CA VAL A 228 -15.61 -20.39 13.07
C VAL A 228 -14.65 -20.03 14.20
N GLY A 229 -14.29 -18.74 14.29
CA GLY A 229 -13.33 -18.22 15.26
C GLY A 229 -13.89 -18.01 16.65
N GLU A 230 -15.21 -18.12 16.88
CA GLU A 230 -15.84 -17.84 18.18
C GLU A 230 -15.18 -18.61 19.33
N LYS A 231 -14.90 -19.90 19.14
CA LYS A 231 -14.22 -20.71 20.17
C LYS A 231 -12.83 -20.18 20.55
N ILE A 232 -12.13 -19.58 19.60
CA ILE A 232 -10.82 -18.98 19.83
C ILE A 232 -11.00 -17.64 20.55
N ILE A 233 -11.98 -16.86 20.15
CA ILE A 233 -12.32 -15.56 20.73
C ILE A 233 -12.68 -15.75 22.22
N ASP A 234 -13.58 -16.68 22.53
CA ASP A 234 -14.04 -16.94 23.89
C ASP A 234 -12.91 -17.48 24.81
N LYS A 235 -12.04 -18.35 24.28
CA LYS A 235 -10.89 -18.87 24.99
C LYS A 235 -9.81 -17.82 25.29
N THR A 236 -9.72 -16.79 24.49
CA THR A 236 -8.70 -15.74 24.60
C THR A 236 -9.25 -14.41 25.10
N SER A 237 -10.50 -14.38 25.53
CA SER A 237 -11.13 -13.20 26.12
C SER A 237 -10.55 -12.94 27.53
N PHE A 238 -10.14 -11.70 27.77
CA PHE A 238 -9.70 -11.19 29.06
C PHE A 238 -10.85 -10.57 29.86
N ALA A 239 -12.10 -10.76 29.43
CA ALA A 239 -13.25 -10.17 30.10
C ALA A 239 -13.29 -10.64 31.55
N VAL A 240 -12.86 -9.76 32.45
CA VAL A 240 -13.17 -9.88 33.87
C VAL A 240 -14.69 -9.78 33.94
N SER A 241 -15.35 -10.86 34.38
CA SER A 241 -16.76 -10.81 34.74
C SER A 241 -16.89 -9.72 35.82
N MET A 242 -17.31 -8.53 35.47
CA MET A 242 -17.79 -7.60 36.47
C MET A 242 -19.08 -8.18 37.02
N PRO A 243 -19.19 -8.26 38.34
CA PRO A 243 -20.35 -8.79 39.00
C PRO A 243 -21.62 -7.95 38.76
#